data_6e3f6cf473e14b22982ee185cd92d052
#
_entry.id   6e3f6cf473e14b22982ee185cd92d052
#
_cell.length_a   1.000
_cell.length_b   1.000
_cell.length_c   1.000
_cell.angle_alpha   90.00
_cell.angle_beta   90.00
_cell.angle_gamma   90.00
#
_symmetry.space_group_name_H-M   'P 1'
#
loop_
_entity.id
_entity.type
_entity.pdbx_description
1 polymer ?
#
loop_
_entity_poly.entity_id
_entity_poly.type
_entity_poly.pdbx_seq_one_letter_code
_entity_poly.pdbx_strand_id
1 'polypeptide(L)'
;MIYLDYQATTPLAPEAREAMLRWLEGAGADEYGGDGYANPSSTHKAGRAAAAAVEVARDQVAALLPKGGRVFFTSGATEALNWALFRGAEVMPGGVAGLSIEHAGSLQCLERLNAAILPVDSAGLALPPDDSSIPENGIVATMLVNNEVGTIQPIAEFAAAAHAKNSLLLCDAVQGYGRVTIPDGPDLIAISAHKIHGPKGIGALWIKDGVDLPPLMLGGAQEQGMRSGTVSPALCAGFGAAAALAAERFDADAEHVERLWSLARDMLPEWTINGDVDRRYHGNLNVRREGVNGLRLMSDARDVAFSLGSACGSGSGKVSHVLRAMGVSEADARASIRLGWGRYTTEAELREGLTAIKDAARLQGVN
;
A
#
# COMPACT_ATOMS: atom_id res chain seq x y z
N MET A 1 2.78 -22.89 -9.17
CA MET A 1 1.76 -22.05 -8.49
C MET A 1 1.79 -20.68 -9.14
N ILE A 2 0.67 -20.25 -9.70
CA ILE A 2 0.49 -18.94 -10.33
C ILE A 2 0.15 -17.92 -9.25
N TYR A 3 0.88 -16.78 -9.20
CA TYR A 3 0.71 -15.79 -8.15
C TYR A 3 -0.07 -14.58 -8.65
N LEU A 4 -1.34 -14.46 -8.23
CA LEU A 4 -2.27 -13.37 -8.56
C LEU A 4 -2.76 -12.64 -7.29
N ASP A 5 -1.86 -12.35 -6.34
CA ASP A 5 -2.18 -11.65 -5.08
C ASP A 5 -1.23 -10.48 -4.76
N TYR A 6 -0.89 -9.68 -5.79
CA TYR A 6 0.07 -8.57 -5.69
C TYR A 6 -0.36 -7.46 -4.70
N GLN A 7 -1.64 -7.37 -4.35
CA GLN A 7 -2.11 -6.42 -3.32
C GLN A 7 -1.76 -6.89 -1.91
N ALA A 8 -1.58 -8.20 -1.69
CA ALA A 8 -1.12 -8.71 -0.40
C ALA A 8 0.38 -8.49 -0.21
N THR A 9 1.19 -8.84 -1.21
CA THR A 9 2.65 -8.59 -1.28
C THR A 9 3.13 -8.82 -2.70
N THR A 10 4.29 -8.30 -3.07
CA THR A 10 4.90 -8.55 -4.38
C THR A 10 6.18 -9.40 -4.25
N PRO A 11 6.56 -10.14 -5.29
CA PRO A 11 7.88 -10.78 -5.36
C PRO A 11 8.99 -9.73 -5.17
N LEU A 12 10.05 -10.07 -4.44
CA LEU A 12 11.21 -9.19 -4.27
C LEU A 12 11.94 -9.02 -5.60
N ALA A 13 12.22 -7.79 -6.01
CA ALA A 13 12.99 -7.50 -7.21
C ALA A 13 14.44 -8.01 -7.07
N PRO A 14 15.04 -8.56 -8.15
CA PRO A 14 16.44 -8.96 -8.13
C PRO A 14 17.37 -7.82 -7.69
N GLU A 15 17.14 -6.61 -8.18
CA GLU A 15 17.91 -5.40 -7.87
C GLU A 15 17.80 -5.03 -6.39
N ALA A 16 16.60 -5.13 -5.82
CA ALA A 16 16.39 -4.90 -4.39
C ALA A 16 17.11 -5.96 -3.55
N ARG A 17 17.08 -7.23 -3.96
CA ARG A 17 17.81 -8.31 -3.29
C ARG A 17 19.31 -8.08 -3.33
N GLU A 18 19.86 -7.73 -4.48
CA GLU A 18 21.29 -7.44 -4.63
C GLU A 18 21.74 -6.27 -3.76
N ALA A 19 20.97 -5.16 -3.77
CA ALA A 19 21.24 -4.01 -2.92
C ALA A 19 21.25 -4.36 -1.41
N MET A 20 20.41 -5.31 -0.99
CA MET A 20 20.36 -5.79 0.40
C MET A 20 21.58 -6.63 0.76
N LEU A 21 22.02 -7.54 -0.12
CA LEU A 21 23.07 -8.52 0.17
C LEU A 21 24.34 -7.87 0.68
N ARG A 22 24.77 -6.76 0.08
CA ARG A 22 25.92 -5.97 0.53
C ARG A 22 25.89 -5.59 2.01
N TRP A 23 24.72 -5.42 2.61
CA TRP A 23 24.51 -4.96 3.97
C TRP A 23 24.12 -6.10 4.93
N LEU A 24 24.01 -7.33 4.43
CA LEU A 24 23.70 -8.53 5.20
C LEU A 24 24.92 -9.41 5.44
N GLU A 25 26.00 -9.21 4.67
CA GLU A 25 27.21 -10.02 4.76
C GLU A 25 28.12 -9.53 5.88
N GLY A 26 28.74 -10.51 6.56
CA GLY A 26 29.63 -10.27 7.70
C GLY A 26 31.05 -9.85 7.30
N ALA A 27 31.88 -9.55 8.30
CA ALA A 27 33.29 -9.24 8.12
C ALA A 27 34.02 -10.39 7.40
N GLY A 28 34.68 -10.09 6.26
CA GLY A 28 35.41 -11.09 5.46
C GLY A 28 34.68 -11.61 4.23
N ALA A 29 33.49 -11.10 3.91
CA ALA A 29 32.84 -11.32 2.63
C ALA A 29 33.58 -10.52 1.54
N ASP A 30 34.48 -11.18 0.80
CA ASP A 30 35.39 -10.53 -0.16
C ASP A 30 34.68 -9.89 -1.35
N GLU A 31 33.50 -10.35 -1.73
CA GLU A 31 32.78 -9.90 -2.92
C GLU A 31 32.17 -8.50 -2.75
N TYR A 32 31.79 -8.09 -1.52
CA TYR A 32 31.12 -6.80 -1.26
C TYR A 32 31.86 -5.87 -0.28
N GLY A 33 33.09 -6.20 0.11
CA GLY A 33 33.97 -5.29 0.86
C GLY A 33 33.86 -5.34 2.38
N GLY A 34 33.23 -6.34 2.97
CA GLY A 34 33.40 -6.71 4.40
C GLY A 34 32.85 -5.77 5.48
N ASP A 35 32.25 -4.63 5.13
CA ASP A 35 31.81 -3.58 6.08
C ASP A 35 30.26 -3.53 6.27
N GLY A 36 29.51 -4.41 5.62
CA GLY A 36 28.03 -4.36 5.53
C GLY A 36 27.29 -4.53 6.87
N TYR A 37 27.92 -5.09 7.87
CA TYR A 37 27.36 -5.28 9.22
C TYR A 37 27.31 -4.00 10.07
N ALA A 38 27.90 -2.89 9.60
CA ALA A 38 28.15 -1.72 10.44
C ALA A 38 26.87 -0.96 10.79
N ASN A 39 26.84 -0.49 12.05
CA ASN A 39 25.77 0.38 12.52
C ASN A 39 25.87 1.78 11.89
N PRO A 40 24.83 2.29 11.22
CA PRO A 40 24.85 3.63 10.59
C PRO A 40 25.02 4.78 11.59
N SER A 41 24.81 4.56 12.88
CA SER A 41 25.07 5.57 13.93
C SER A 41 26.53 5.63 14.37
N SER A 42 27.41 4.72 13.90
CA SER A 42 28.82 4.68 14.30
C SER A 42 29.65 5.68 13.52
N THR A 43 30.60 6.34 14.21
CA THR A 43 31.45 7.40 13.64
C THR A 43 32.64 6.89 12.81
N HIS A 44 32.97 5.59 12.87
CA HIS A 44 34.04 4.98 12.09
C HIS A 44 33.66 4.81 10.60
N LYS A 45 34.65 4.50 9.75
CA LYS A 45 34.49 4.44 8.29
C LYS A 45 33.29 3.56 7.85
N ALA A 46 33.17 2.34 8.38
CA ALA A 46 32.10 1.43 8.01
C ALA A 46 30.71 1.96 8.43
N GLY A 47 30.59 2.57 9.62
CA GLY A 47 29.35 3.20 10.06
C GLY A 47 28.93 4.37 9.17
N ARG A 48 29.89 5.22 8.75
CA ARG A 48 29.58 6.30 7.81
C ARG A 48 29.17 5.77 6.43
N ALA A 49 29.74 4.67 5.96
CA ALA A 49 29.32 4.03 4.72
C ALA A 49 27.88 3.52 4.82
N ALA A 50 27.52 2.89 5.93
CA ALA A 50 26.15 2.45 6.21
C ALA A 50 25.16 3.62 6.29
N ALA A 51 25.55 4.72 6.95
CA ALA A 51 24.73 5.94 7.00
C ALA A 51 24.53 6.54 5.61
N ALA A 52 25.56 6.61 4.78
CA ALA A 52 25.46 7.11 3.41
C ALA A 52 24.50 6.24 2.57
N ALA A 53 24.53 4.92 2.73
CA ALA A 53 23.60 4.03 2.04
C ALA A 53 22.13 4.26 2.47
N VAL A 54 21.88 4.53 3.73
CA VAL A 54 20.54 4.89 4.23
C VAL A 54 20.07 6.19 3.60
N GLU A 55 20.93 7.22 3.48
CA GLU A 55 20.53 8.49 2.87
C GLU A 55 20.32 8.37 1.35
N VAL A 56 21.16 7.62 0.63
CA VAL A 56 20.91 7.31 -0.80
C VAL A 56 19.56 6.61 -0.98
N ALA A 57 19.25 5.63 -0.14
CA ALA A 57 17.96 4.95 -0.19
C ALA A 57 16.80 5.91 0.12
N ARG A 58 16.99 6.85 1.05
CA ARG A 58 15.98 7.86 1.38
C ARG A 58 15.69 8.76 0.17
N ASP A 59 16.70 9.21 -0.52
CA ASP A 59 16.57 10.03 -1.74
C ASP A 59 15.85 9.26 -2.85
N GLN A 60 16.20 7.98 -3.04
CA GLN A 60 15.52 7.10 -4.02
C GLN A 60 14.04 6.92 -3.70
N VAL A 61 13.70 6.73 -2.43
CA VAL A 61 12.31 6.62 -1.99
C VAL A 61 11.57 7.96 -2.15
N ALA A 62 12.22 9.08 -1.83
CA ALA A 62 11.63 10.41 -1.97
C ALA A 62 11.35 10.80 -3.43
N ALA A 63 12.08 10.23 -4.40
CA ALA A 63 11.93 10.57 -5.82
C ALA A 63 10.54 10.30 -6.41
N LEU A 64 9.76 9.41 -5.80
CA LEU A 64 8.38 9.06 -6.19
C LEU A 64 7.32 9.79 -5.35
N LEU A 65 7.72 10.70 -4.48
CA LEU A 65 6.84 11.46 -3.57
C LEU A 65 6.80 12.95 -3.97
N PRO A 66 5.80 13.69 -3.54
CA PRO A 66 5.77 15.13 -3.74
C PRO A 66 7.01 15.82 -3.19
N LYS A 67 7.41 16.94 -3.80
CA LYS A 67 8.53 17.76 -3.32
C LYS A 67 8.14 18.54 -2.06
N GLY A 68 9.13 18.98 -1.28
CA GLY A 68 8.91 19.82 -0.10
C GLY A 68 8.48 19.01 1.12
N GLY A 69 9.13 17.90 1.35
CA GLY A 69 8.96 17.07 2.53
C GLY A 69 10.07 16.06 2.70
N ARG A 70 10.00 15.25 3.73
CA ARG A 70 11.05 14.34 4.16
C ARG A 70 10.52 12.95 4.45
N VAL A 71 11.26 11.94 4.04
CA VAL A 71 11.00 10.52 4.29
C VAL A 71 11.61 10.11 5.63
N PHE A 72 10.86 9.42 6.48
CA PHE A 72 11.32 8.76 7.70
C PHE A 72 11.03 7.26 7.62
N PHE A 73 12.05 6.43 7.76
CA PHE A 73 11.87 4.99 7.68
C PHE A 73 11.15 4.43 8.91
N THR A 74 10.24 3.51 8.65
CA THR A 74 9.44 2.78 9.64
C THR A 74 9.54 1.28 9.39
N SER A 75 9.00 0.44 10.25
CA SER A 75 8.93 -1.01 10.02
C SER A 75 7.91 -1.43 8.96
N GLY A 76 7.09 -0.50 8.51
CA GLY A 76 6.05 -0.69 7.49
C GLY A 76 5.00 0.41 7.56
N ALA A 77 4.08 0.41 6.62
CA ALA A 77 3.03 1.43 6.56
C ALA A 77 2.12 1.44 7.79
N THR A 78 1.87 0.29 8.43
CA THR A 78 1.08 0.25 9.66
C THR A 78 1.70 1.10 10.76
N GLU A 79 3.03 1.06 10.94
CA GLU A 79 3.73 1.94 11.87
C GLU A 79 3.61 3.40 11.45
N ALA A 80 3.78 3.70 10.16
CA ALA A 80 3.66 5.05 9.62
C ALA A 80 2.25 5.65 9.83
N LEU A 81 1.19 4.86 9.57
CA LEU A 81 -0.20 5.26 9.78
C LEU A 81 -0.52 5.50 11.27
N ASN A 82 -0.06 4.60 12.15
CA ASN A 82 -0.21 4.77 13.58
C ASN A 82 0.51 6.04 14.06
N TRP A 83 1.74 6.26 13.60
CA TRP A 83 2.48 7.48 13.92
C TRP A 83 1.73 8.72 13.49
N ALA A 84 1.35 8.81 12.21
CA ALA A 84 0.65 9.97 11.66
C ALA A 84 -0.67 10.26 12.39
N LEU A 85 -1.49 9.23 12.64
CA LEU A 85 -2.81 9.41 13.25
C LEU A 85 -2.73 9.73 14.74
N PHE A 86 -1.96 8.99 15.53
CA PHE A 86 -1.90 9.25 16.97
C PHE A 86 -1.15 10.55 17.29
N ARG A 87 0.02 10.78 16.65
CA ARG A 87 0.77 12.02 16.90
C ARG A 87 0.17 13.23 16.21
N GLY A 88 -0.47 13.03 15.06
CA GLY A 88 -1.24 14.08 14.39
C GLY A 88 -2.42 14.55 15.25
N ALA A 89 -3.16 13.62 15.85
CA ALA A 89 -4.27 13.96 16.75
C ALA A 89 -3.84 14.68 18.05
N GLU A 90 -2.58 14.51 18.49
CA GLU A 90 -2.02 15.27 19.63
C GLU A 90 -1.81 16.76 19.30
N VAL A 91 -1.41 17.07 18.08
CA VAL A 91 -1.09 18.45 17.63
C VAL A 91 -2.25 19.11 16.89
N MET A 92 -3.21 18.32 16.41
CA MET A 92 -4.41 18.76 15.70
C MET A 92 -5.66 18.36 16.50
N PRO A 93 -6.03 19.13 17.55
CA PRO A 93 -7.04 18.70 18.53
C PRO A 93 -8.50 18.78 18.04
N GLY A 94 -8.73 19.26 16.83
CA GLY A 94 -10.07 19.41 16.25
C GLY A 94 -10.76 18.12 15.88
N GLY A 95 -10.08 16.97 16.02
CA GLY A 95 -10.63 15.66 15.77
C GLY A 95 -10.02 14.96 14.57
N VAL A 96 -10.50 13.75 14.31
CA VAL A 96 -10.01 12.88 13.24
C VAL A 96 -11.16 12.45 12.36
N ALA A 97 -10.94 12.39 11.05
CA ALA A 97 -11.88 11.79 10.10
C ALA A 97 -11.12 10.82 9.17
N GLY A 98 -11.81 9.83 8.61
CA GLY A 98 -11.22 8.93 7.62
C GLY A 98 -12.24 8.12 6.86
N LEU A 99 -11.85 7.58 5.69
CA LEU A 99 -12.75 6.86 4.82
C LEU A 99 -13.19 5.51 5.42
N SER A 100 -14.44 5.12 5.17
CA SER A 100 -15.00 3.81 5.59
C SER A 100 -14.32 2.60 4.93
N ILE A 101 -13.54 2.84 3.88
CA ILE A 101 -12.83 1.82 3.11
C ILE A 101 -11.33 1.78 3.41
N GLU A 102 -10.86 2.50 4.43
CA GLU A 102 -9.45 2.50 4.83
C GLU A 102 -8.95 1.09 5.15
N HIS A 103 -7.64 0.89 5.02
CA HIS A 103 -7.00 -0.35 5.47
C HIS A 103 -7.16 -0.53 6.99
N ALA A 104 -7.16 -1.78 7.46
CA ALA A 104 -7.29 -2.09 8.88
C ALA A 104 -6.26 -1.35 9.76
N GLY A 105 -5.06 -1.07 9.24
CA GLY A 105 -4.03 -0.28 9.91
C GLY A 105 -4.45 1.16 10.23
N SER A 106 -5.29 1.78 9.37
CA SER A 106 -5.91 3.08 9.63
C SER A 106 -7.20 2.94 10.42
N LEU A 107 -8.11 2.02 10.03
CA LEU A 107 -9.43 1.88 10.66
C LEU A 107 -9.37 1.65 12.16
N GLN A 108 -8.46 0.80 12.64
CA GLN A 108 -8.30 0.56 14.06
C GLN A 108 -7.81 1.81 14.82
N CYS A 109 -6.97 2.64 14.18
CA CYS A 109 -6.57 3.93 14.74
C CYS A 109 -7.75 4.91 14.76
N LEU A 110 -8.53 4.99 13.67
CA LEU A 110 -9.72 5.82 13.57
C LEU A 110 -10.75 5.44 14.64
N GLU A 111 -11.00 4.15 14.83
CA GLU A 111 -11.88 3.64 15.89
C GLU A 111 -11.38 4.05 17.28
N ARG A 112 -10.08 3.89 17.54
CA ARG A 112 -9.45 4.24 18.84
C ARG A 112 -9.49 5.74 19.13
N LEU A 113 -9.47 6.57 18.09
CA LEU A 113 -9.52 8.02 18.17
C LEU A 113 -10.95 8.57 18.10
N ASN A 114 -11.97 7.71 18.08
CA ASN A 114 -13.38 8.07 17.88
C ASN A 114 -13.59 8.97 16.65
N ALA A 115 -12.93 8.65 15.56
CA ALA A 115 -12.94 9.44 14.33
C ALA A 115 -14.30 9.43 13.63
N ALA A 116 -14.60 10.50 12.91
CA ALA A 116 -15.72 10.55 11.97
C ALA A 116 -15.41 9.64 10.77
N ILE A 117 -16.35 8.77 10.41
CA ILE A 117 -16.18 7.85 9.28
C ILE A 117 -16.90 8.41 8.06
N LEU A 118 -16.10 8.72 7.03
CA LEU A 118 -16.55 9.31 5.79
C LEU A 118 -17.01 8.21 4.83
N PRO A 119 -18.21 8.35 4.24
CA PRO A 119 -18.78 7.33 3.37
C PRO A 119 -18.17 7.31 1.97
N VAL A 120 -18.41 6.19 1.27
CA VAL A 120 -18.13 6.02 -0.16
C VAL A 120 -19.42 5.70 -0.90
N ASP A 121 -19.41 5.85 -2.22
CA ASP A 121 -20.49 5.42 -3.09
C ASP A 121 -20.41 3.91 -3.42
N SER A 122 -21.35 3.41 -4.22
CA SER A 122 -21.39 2.01 -4.65
C SER A 122 -20.22 1.60 -5.57
N ALA A 123 -19.52 2.56 -6.15
CA ALA A 123 -18.29 2.35 -6.91
C ALA A 123 -17.03 2.33 -6.02
N GLY A 124 -17.17 2.55 -4.71
CA GLY A 124 -16.06 2.62 -3.76
C GLY A 124 -15.23 3.89 -3.87
N LEU A 125 -15.84 4.96 -4.38
CA LEU A 125 -15.23 6.29 -4.43
C LEU A 125 -15.75 7.12 -3.25
N ALA A 126 -14.85 7.86 -2.62
CA ALA A 126 -15.22 8.78 -1.55
C ALA A 126 -16.22 9.81 -2.08
N LEU A 127 -17.28 10.03 -1.31
CA LEU A 127 -18.20 11.12 -1.59
C LEU A 127 -17.46 12.46 -1.39
N PRO A 128 -17.80 13.50 -2.17
CA PRO A 128 -17.23 14.82 -1.96
C PRO A 128 -17.39 15.24 -0.50
N PRO A 129 -16.30 15.69 0.16
CA PRO A 129 -16.39 16.10 1.56
C PRO A 129 -17.28 17.34 1.67
N ASP A 130 -18.26 17.29 2.54
CA ASP A 130 -19.02 18.48 2.92
C ASP A 130 -18.36 19.23 4.08
N ASP A 131 -18.78 20.47 4.31
CA ASP A 131 -18.20 21.33 5.35
C ASP A 131 -18.31 20.75 6.77
N SER A 132 -19.26 19.86 7.02
CA SER A 132 -19.49 19.27 8.35
C SER A 132 -18.69 17.98 8.55
N SER A 133 -18.25 17.34 7.49
CA SER A 133 -17.56 16.05 7.53
C SER A 133 -16.05 16.15 7.80
N ILE A 134 -15.44 17.30 7.49
CA ILE A 134 -14.02 17.57 7.72
C ILE A 134 -13.85 18.30 9.05
N PRO A 135 -13.05 17.76 9.98
CA PRO A 135 -12.79 18.44 11.26
C PRO A 135 -12.05 19.77 11.03
N GLU A 136 -12.31 20.76 11.86
CA GLU A 136 -11.54 22.00 11.89
C GLU A 136 -10.31 21.83 12.80
N ASN A 137 -9.13 22.21 12.34
CA ASN A 137 -7.86 21.99 13.05
C ASN A 137 -7.65 20.49 13.44
N GLY A 138 -7.98 19.59 12.55
CA GLY A 138 -7.92 18.14 12.76
C GLY A 138 -7.01 17.42 11.78
N ILE A 139 -7.24 16.11 11.63
CA ILE A 139 -6.54 15.28 10.66
C ILE A 139 -7.55 14.44 9.88
N VAL A 140 -7.37 14.37 8.56
CA VAL A 140 -8.19 13.54 7.65
C VAL A 140 -7.31 12.44 7.08
N ALA A 141 -7.75 11.18 7.16
CA ALA A 141 -7.08 10.04 6.57
C ALA A 141 -7.82 9.57 5.32
N THR A 142 -7.10 9.47 4.21
CA THR A 142 -7.61 8.94 2.96
C THR A 142 -6.58 8.02 2.32
N MET A 143 -7.01 6.89 1.77
CA MET A 143 -6.12 6.05 0.97
C MET A 143 -6.11 6.54 -0.49
N LEU A 144 -4.96 6.42 -1.17
CA LEU A 144 -4.85 6.78 -2.59
C LEU A 144 -5.50 5.72 -3.48
N VAL A 145 -5.16 4.45 -3.26
CA VAL A 145 -5.71 3.31 -4.01
C VAL A 145 -6.23 2.27 -3.03
N ASN A 146 -7.49 1.88 -3.18
CA ASN A 146 -8.05 0.86 -2.30
C ASN A 146 -7.44 -0.52 -2.58
N ASN A 147 -6.99 -1.19 -1.53
CA ASN A 147 -6.31 -2.48 -1.61
C ASN A 147 -7.21 -3.66 -1.99
N GLU A 148 -8.54 -3.53 -1.89
CA GLU A 148 -9.48 -4.59 -2.22
C GLU A 148 -10.10 -4.40 -3.61
N VAL A 149 -10.63 -3.22 -3.90
CA VAL A 149 -11.35 -2.94 -5.16
C VAL A 149 -10.55 -2.12 -6.17
N GLY A 150 -9.39 -1.59 -5.78
CA GLY A 150 -8.48 -0.91 -6.70
C GLY A 150 -8.86 0.54 -7.04
N THR A 151 -9.96 1.08 -6.53
CA THR A 151 -10.40 2.45 -6.83
C THR A 151 -9.40 3.50 -6.37
N ILE A 152 -9.19 4.53 -7.19
CA ILE A 152 -8.30 5.66 -6.91
C ILE A 152 -9.15 6.79 -6.31
N GLN A 153 -8.79 7.24 -5.11
CA GLN A 153 -9.54 8.23 -4.37
C GLN A 153 -9.15 9.67 -4.76
N PRO A 154 -10.06 10.65 -4.61
CA PRO A 154 -9.85 12.04 -5.02
C PRO A 154 -9.01 12.81 -3.98
N ILE A 155 -7.73 12.46 -3.85
CA ILE A 155 -6.83 13.00 -2.82
C ILE A 155 -6.70 14.52 -2.89
N ALA A 156 -6.63 15.12 -4.08
CA ALA A 156 -6.48 16.57 -4.23
C ALA A 156 -7.69 17.34 -3.66
N GLU A 157 -8.91 16.82 -3.87
CA GLU A 157 -10.14 17.41 -3.35
C GLU A 157 -10.18 17.32 -1.81
N PHE A 158 -9.79 16.17 -1.25
CA PHE A 158 -9.67 16.01 0.21
C PHE A 158 -8.58 16.90 0.80
N ALA A 159 -7.46 17.09 0.12
CA ALA A 159 -6.41 18.01 0.56
C ALA A 159 -6.93 19.45 0.61
N ALA A 160 -7.61 19.90 -0.45
CA ALA A 160 -8.19 21.24 -0.49
C ALA A 160 -9.22 21.46 0.63
N ALA A 161 -10.10 20.48 0.86
CA ALA A 161 -11.11 20.55 1.92
C ALA A 161 -10.47 20.55 3.33
N ALA A 162 -9.47 19.70 3.58
CA ALA A 162 -8.75 19.66 4.84
C ALA A 162 -8.02 20.98 5.12
N HIS A 163 -7.30 21.51 4.13
CA HIS A 163 -6.56 22.78 4.26
C HIS A 163 -7.50 23.99 4.48
N ALA A 164 -8.68 23.99 3.85
CA ALA A 164 -9.68 25.04 4.10
C ALA A 164 -10.17 25.07 5.56
N LYS A 165 -10.00 23.97 6.29
CA LYS A 165 -10.32 23.82 7.72
C LYS A 165 -9.08 23.84 8.64
N ASN A 166 -7.91 24.24 8.14
CA ASN A 166 -6.62 24.16 8.83
C ASN A 166 -6.31 22.73 9.33
N SER A 167 -6.78 21.71 8.64
CA SER A 167 -6.56 20.29 8.97
C SER A 167 -5.48 19.70 8.11
N LEU A 168 -4.79 18.67 8.64
CA LEU A 168 -3.80 17.90 7.90
C LEU A 168 -4.49 16.80 7.09
N LEU A 169 -3.95 16.51 5.88
CA LEU A 169 -4.30 15.32 5.13
C LEU A 169 -3.21 14.25 5.24
N LEU A 170 -3.57 13.09 5.78
CA LEU A 170 -2.80 11.85 5.73
C LEU A 170 -3.26 11.02 4.52
N CYS A 171 -2.34 10.69 3.64
CA CYS A 171 -2.57 9.80 2.51
C CYS A 171 -1.93 8.41 2.77
N ASP A 172 -2.73 7.35 2.84
CA ASP A 172 -2.24 5.98 2.71
C ASP A 172 -1.98 5.70 1.22
N ALA A 173 -0.73 5.85 0.79
CA ALA A 173 -0.32 5.62 -0.58
C ALA A 173 0.26 4.20 -0.82
N VAL A 174 0.07 3.26 0.10
CA VAL A 174 0.68 1.92 0.06
C VAL A 174 0.42 1.17 -1.23
N GLN A 175 -0.79 1.25 -1.77
CA GLN A 175 -1.13 0.57 -3.02
C GLN A 175 -0.87 1.44 -4.26
N GLY A 176 -0.68 2.75 -4.09
CA GLY A 176 -0.45 3.70 -5.18
C GLY A 176 1.02 4.01 -5.43
N TYR A 177 1.85 4.07 -4.40
CA TYR A 177 3.27 4.42 -4.48
C TYR A 177 4.01 3.55 -5.51
N GLY A 178 4.69 4.20 -6.47
CA GLY A 178 5.39 3.54 -7.57
C GLY A 178 4.51 2.86 -8.62
N ARG A 179 3.18 3.08 -8.57
CA ARG A 179 2.19 2.49 -9.49
C ARG A 179 1.28 3.52 -10.14
N VAL A 180 0.92 4.56 -9.40
CA VAL A 180 0.18 5.71 -9.87
C VAL A 180 0.82 6.97 -9.32
N THR A 181 0.63 8.09 -10.01
CA THR A 181 1.15 9.38 -9.52
C THR A 181 0.45 9.76 -8.21
N ILE A 182 1.23 10.09 -7.19
CA ILE A 182 0.71 10.67 -5.96
C ILE A 182 0.50 12.17 -6.21
N PRO A 183 -0.73 12.70 -6.08
CA PRO A 183 -0.96 14.12 -6.29
C PRO A 183 -0.35 14.98 -5.19
N ASP A 184 -0.05 16.23 -5.52
CA ASP A 184 0.28 17.24 -4.51
C ASP A 184 -0.93 17.46 -3.58
N GLY A 185 -0.64 17.86 -2.34
CA GLY A 185 -1.67 18.21 -1.37
C GLY A 185 -1.55 17.49 -0.03
N PRO A 186 -1.27 16.17 0.05
CA PRO A 186 -1.06 15.51 1.33
C PRO A 186 0.03 16.18 2.17
N ASP A 187 -0.19 16.20 3.49
CA ASP A 187 0.77 16.69 4.47
C ASP A 187 1.58 15.54 5.08
N LEU A 188 0.99 14.34 5.07
CA LEU A 188 1.58 13.09 5.54
C LEU A 188 1.28 11.99 4.53
N ILE A 189 2.28 11.17 4.17
CA ILE A 189 2.10 10.05 3.23
C ILE A 189 2.74 8.78 3.79
N ALA A 190 1.95 7.72 3.93
CA ALA A 190 2.42 6.41 4.38
C ALA A 190 2.64 5.47 3.19
N ILE A 191 3.80 4.80 3.16
CA ILE A 191 4.20 3.89 2.08
C ILE A 191 4.88 2.62 2.63
N SER A 192 4.92 1.56 1.82
CA SER A 192 5.54 0.28 2.19
C SER A 192 6.32 -0.34 1.03
N ALA A 193 7.52 -0.81 1.31
CA ALA A 193 8.43 -1.36 0.30
C ALA A 193 7.90 -2.62 -0.40
N HIS A 194 7.29 -3.54 0.36
CA HIS A 194 6.87 -4.84 -0.17
C HIS A 194 5.70 -4.79 -1.16
N LYS A 195 5.13 -3.63 -1.40
CA LYS A 195 4.10 -3.43 -2.43
C LYS A 195 4.68 -3.03 -3.78
N ILE A 196 5.94 -2.58 -3.81
CA ILE A 196 6.66 -2.18 -5.02
C ILE A 196 7.90 -3.05 -5.28
N HIS A 197 7.84 -4.33 -4.94
CA HIS A 197 8.94 -5.28 -5.10
C HIS A 197 10.16 -5.04 -4.20
N GLY A 198 10.00 -4.30 -3.11
CA GLY A 198 10.96 -4.14 -2.04
C GLY A 198 10.81 -5.18 -0.93
N PRO A 199 11.68 -5.15 0.09
CA PRO A 199 11.63 -6.08 1.22
C PRO A 199 10.42 -5.85 2.14
N LYS A 200 9.96 -6.92 2.80
CA LYS A 200 9.06 -6.83 3.95
C LYS A 200 9.82 -6.27 5.15
N GLY A 201 9.10 -5.68 6.11
CA GLY A 201 9.67 -5.18 7.35
C GLY A 201 10.23 -3.75 7.26
N ILE A 202 9.97 -3.05 6.16
CA ILE A 202 10.27 -1.63 6.02
C ILE A 202 9.17 -0.90 5.25
N GLY A 203 8.88 0.32 5.68
CA GLY A 203 8.06 1.32 5.03
C GLY A 203 8.58 2.70 5.36
N ALA A 204 7.79 3.72 5.10
CA ALA A 204 8.15 5.08 5.47
C ALA A 204 6.91 5.95 5.71
N LEU A 205 7.12 6.98 6.51
CA LEU A 205 6.25 8.15 6.58
C LEU A 205 6.99 9.32 5.91
N TRP A 206 6.38 9.90 4.90
CA TRP A 206 6.79 11.20 4.38
C TRP A 206 6.01 12.29 5.10
N ILE A 207 6.74 13.30 5.56
CA ILE A 207 6.19 14.46 6.28
C ILE A 207 6.55 15.71 5.49
N LYS A 208 5.54 16.51 5.16
CA LYS A 208 5.70 17.78 4.44
C LYS A 208 6.46 18.79 5.29
N ASP A 209 7.30 19.60 4.66
CA ASP A 209 8.03 20.68 5.32
C ASP A 209 7.07 21.64 6.00
N GLY A 210 7.37 21.98 7.25
CA GLY A 210 6.52 22.84 8.08
C GLY A 210 5.44 22.11 8.89
N VAL A 211 5.24 20.81 8.70
CA VAL A 211 4.38 19.99 9.57
C VAL A 211 5.18 19.58 10.80
N ASP A 212 4.74 20.03 11.98
CA ASP A 212 5.36 19.69 13.26
C ASP A 212 4.66 18.47 13.88
N LEU A 213 5.15 17.27 13.49
CA LEU A 213 4.66 16.00 14.00
C LEU A 213 5.56 15.51 15.15
N PRO A 214 5.02 15.22 16.36
CA PRO A 214 5.82 14.70 17.45
C PRO A 214 6.47 13.35 17.12
N PRO A 215 7.66 13.03 17.70
CA PRO A 215 8.34 11.78 17.48
C PRO A 215 7.46 10.56 17.81
N LEU A 216 7.56 9.51 17.00
CA LEU A 216 6.88 8.24 17.30
C LEU A 216 7.51 7.54 18.49
N MET A 217 8.84 7.40 18.46
CA MET A 217 9.61 6.68 19.47
C MET A 217 10.81 7.51 19.93
N LEU A 218 10.96 7.63 21.26
CA LEU A 218 12.10 8.29 21.88
C LEU A 218 13.24 7.29 22.08
N GLY A 219 14.51 7.78 22.06
CA GLY A 219 15.68 6.92 22.28
C GLY A 219 16.96 7.54 21.74
N GLY A 220 17.69 6.81 20.89
CA GLY A 220 19.01 7.17 20.36
C GLY A 220 19.05 8.20 19.24
N ALA A 221 17.97 8.96 19.03
CA ALA A 221 17.85 10.04 18.05
C ALA A 221 18.08 9.64 16.58
N GLN A 222 17.91 8.35 16.23
CA GLN A 222 17.87 7.93 14.82
C GLN A 222 16.71 8.62 14.09
N GLU A 223 16.76 8.62 12.76
CA GLU A 223 15.78 9.34 11.95
C GLU A 223 15.60 10.80 12.45
N GLN A 224 16.71 11.45 12.79
CA GLN A 224 16.77 12.83 13.31
C GLN A 224 15.94 13.08 14.58
N GLY A 225 15.83 12.07 15.41
CA GLY A 225 15.06 12.10 16.65
C GLY A 225 13.57 11.82 16.47
N MET A 226 13.09 11.70 15.24
CA MET A 226 11.68 11.48 14.94
C MET A 226 11.24 10.04 15.17
N ARG A 227 12.13 9.08 14.91
CA ARG A 227 11.86 7.65 15.12
C ARG A 227 13.13 6.93 15.54
N SER A 228 13.31 6.75 16.82
CA SER A 228 14.48 6.09 17.39
C SER A 228 14.46 4.57 17.13
N GLY A 229 15.64 3.96 17.19
CA GLY A 229 15.90 2.56 16.90
C GLY A 229 16.84 2.41 15.71
N THR A 230 17.81 1.49 15.83
CA THR A 230 18.81 1.27 14.77
C THR A 230 18.13 0.96 13.44
N VAL A 231 18.41 1.78 12.44
CA VAL A 231 17.93 1.59 11.07
C VAL A 231 18.74 0.48 10.40
N SER A 232 18.08 -0.40 9.66
CA SER A 232 18.73 -1.47 8.90
C SER A 232 19.20 -0.95 7.52
N PRO A 233 20.51 -0.82 7.26
CA PRO A 233 21.01 -0.42 5.94
C PRO A 233 20.55 -1.37 4.83
N ALA A 234 20.45 -2.69 5.11
CA ALA A 234 19.99 -3.68 4.15
C ALA A 234 18.55 -3.42 3.71
N LEU A 235 17.63 -3.22 4.65
CA LEU A 235 16.22 -2.96 4.32
C LEU A 235 16.06 -1.62 3.61
N CYS A 236 16.79 -0.57 4.04
CA CYS A 236 16.76 0.74 3.38
C CYS A 236 17.27 0.64 1.94
N ALA A 237 18.43 0.01 1.71
CA ALA A 237 19.01 -0.18 0.38
C ALA A 237 18.06 -0.97 -0.54
N GLY A 238 17.45 -2.04 -0.04
CA GLY A 238 16.45 -2.81 -0.79
C GLY A 238 15.20 -2.00 -1.13
N PHE A 239 14.71 -1.16 -0.21
CA PHE A 239 13.58 -0.27 -0.47
C PHE A 239 13.96 0.81 -1.49
N GLY A 240 15.12 1.47 -1.33
CA GLY A 240 15.62 2.46 -2.27
C GLY A 240 15.78 1.91 -3.68
N ALA A 241 16.40 0.73 -3.83
CA ALA A 241 16.56 0.07 -5.13
C ALA A 241 15.21 -0.29 -5.78
N ALA A 242 14.24 -0.77 -4.98
CA ALA A 242 12.89 -1.03 -5.48
C ALA A 242 12.18 0.25 -5.94
N ALA A 243 12.36 1.37 -5.21
CA ALA A 243 11.80 2.67 -5.56
C ALA A 243 12.44 3.23 -6.83
N ALA A 244 13.78 3.17 -6.95
CA ALA A 244 14.49 3.58 -8.15
C ALA A 244 14.05 2.80 -9.39
N LEU A 245 13.92 1.47 -9.26
CA LEU A 245 13.42 0.61 -10.33
C LEU A 245 11.96 0.93 -10.70
N ALA A 246 11.11 1.23 -9.70
CA ALA A 246 9.73 1.63 -9.95
C ALA A 246 9.64 2.97 -10.68
N ALA A 247 10.53 3.93 -10.37
CA ALA A 247 10.62 5.20 -11.09
C ALA A 247 11.09 5.01 -12.54
N GLU A 248 12.13 4.21 -12.77
CA GLU A 248 12.67 3.91 -14.10
C GLU A 248 11.63 3.21 -15.00
N ARG A 249 10.86 2.31 -14.44
CA ARG A 249 9.92 1.45 -15.18
C ARG A 249 8.47 1.92 -15.13
N PHE A 250 8.20 3.10 -14.59
CA PHE A 250 6.84 3.55 -14.29
C PHE A 250 5.88 3.40 -15.48
N ASP A 251 6.24 3.95 -16.64
CA ASP A 251 5.42 3.88 -17.86
C ASP A 251 5.35 2.45 -18.42
N ALA A 252 6.48 1.75 -18.48
CA ALA A 252 6.55 0.38 -18.99
C ALA A 252 5.73 -0.61 -18.14
N ASP A 253 5.75 -0.44 -16.81
CA ASP A 253 4.94 -1.26 -15.90
C ASP A 253 3.45 -0.90 -16.02
N ALA A 254 3.11 0.38 -16.21
CA ALA A 254 1.74 0.81 -16.46
C ALA A 254 1.17 0.21 -17.75
N GLU A 255 1.92 0.28 -18.85
CA GLU A 255 1.53 -0.34 -20.14
C GLU A 255 1.38 -1.86 -20.02
N HIS A 256 2.28 -2.52 -19.28
CA HIS A 256 2.19 -3.96 -19.06
C HIS A 256 0.95 -4.33 -18.25
N VAL A 257 0.69 -3.61 -17.17
CA VAL A 257 -0.51 -3.79 -16.33
C VAL A 257 -1.79 -3.57 -17.12
N GLU A 258 -1.82 -2.60 -18.02
CA GLU A 258 -2.97 -2.32 -18.90
C GLU A 258 -3.27 -3.47 -19.85
N ARG A 259 -2.24 -4.08 -20.46
CA ARG A 259 -2.40 -5.28 -21.30
C ARG A 259 -2.99 -6.46 -20.51
N LEU A 260 -2.49 -6.67 -19.28
CA LEU A 260 -3.01 -7.73 -18.40
C LEU A 260 -4.45 -7.44 -17.94
N TRP A 261 -4.79 -6.20 -17.68
CA TRP A 261 -6.15 -5.77 -17.35
C TRP A 261 -7.13 -6.07 -18.49
N SER A 262 -6.79 -5.67 -19.72
CA SER A 262 -7.61 -5.92 -20.90
C SER A 262 -7.82 -7.42 -21.08
N LEU A 263 -6.75 -8.23 -21.00
CA LEU A 263 -6.81 -9.68 -21.05
C LEU A 263 -7.74 -10.28 -19.99
N ALA A 264 -7.63 -9.81 -18.73
CA ALA A 264 -8.45 -10.34 -17.65
C ALA A 264 -9.94 -10.02 -17.85
N ARG A 265 -10.27 -8.82 -18.31
CA ARG A 265 -11.64 -8.43 -18.64
C ARG A 265 -12.24 -9.28 -19.77
N ASP A 266 -11.47 -9.49 -20.84
CA ASP A 266 -11.90 -10.34 -21.97
C ASP A 266 -12.16 -11.79 -21.56
N MET A 267 -11.41 -12.29 -20.57
CA MET A 267 -11.57 -13.65 -20.07
C MET A 267 -12.69 -13.83 -19.04
N LEU A 268 -13.13 -12.75 -18.39
CA LEU A 268 -14.14 -12.76 -17.33
C LEU A 268 -15.39 -11.90 -17.66
N PRO A 269 -15.97 -12.01 -18.89
CA PRO A 269 -17.06 -11.14 -19.32
C PRO A 269 -18.34 -11.31 -18.49
N GLU A 270 -18.50 -12.45 -17.82
CA GLU A 270 -19.68 -12.79 -17.04
C GLU A 270 -19.51 -12.52 -15.53
N TRP A 271 -18.33 -12.03 -15.13
CA TRP A 271 -18.04 -11.65 -13.76
C TRP A 271 -18.31 -10.14 -13.58
N THR A 272 -19.05 -9.80 -12.55
CA THR A 272 -19.29 -8.39 -12.20
C THR A 272 -18.07 -7.81 -11.48
N ILE A 273 -17.54 -6.69 -11.99
CA ILE A 273 -16.44 -5.97 -11.34
C ILE A 273 -16.99 -5.19 -10.15
N ASN A 274 -16.33 -5.30 -9.00
CA ASN A 274 -16.55 -4.45 -7.84
C ASN A 274 -15.60 -3.24 -7.92
N GLY A 275 -16.15 -2.06 -7.65
CA GLY A 275 -15.42 -0.80 -7.74
C GLY A 275 -15.58 -0.10 -9.09
N ASP A 276 -15.15 1.18 -9.14
CA ASP A 276 -15.14 1.97 -10.37
C ASP A 276 -14.25 1.30 -11.44
N VAL A 277 -14.68 1.31 -12.70
CA VAL A 277 -13.98 0.64 -13.80
C VAL A 277 -12.93 1.57 -14.42
N ASP A 278 -13.16 2.88 -14.40
CA ASP A 278 -12.33 3.89 -15.05
C ASP A 278 -11.32 4.51 -14.06
N ARG A 279 -11.77 4.84 -12.84
CA ARG A 279 -10.93 5.44 -11.79
C ARG A 279 -10.34 4.38 -10.86
N ARG A 280 -9.45 3.56 -11.40
CA ARG A 280 -8.81 2.48 -10.63
C ARG A 280 -7.39 2.15 -11.10
N TYR A 281 -6.64 1.47 -10.24
CA TYR A 281 -5.39 0.85 -10.60
C TYR A 281 -5.64 -0.51 -11.27
N HIS A 282 -5.27 -0.66 -12.51
CA HIS A 282 -5.54 -1.84 -13.34
C HIS A 282 -4.73 -3.10 -12.98
N GLY A 283 -3.78 -3.01 -12.06
CA GLY A 283 -3.12 -4.18 -11.45
C GLY A 283 -3.92 -4.86 -10.34
N ASN A 284 -5.16 -4.40 -10.10
CA ASN A 284 -6.11 -4.96 -9.14
C ASN A 284 -7.45 -5.23 -9.82
N LEU A 285 -7.98 -6.42 -9.65
CA LEU A 285 -9.31 -6.79 -10.13
C LEU A 285 -10.08 -7.49 -9.01
N ASN A 286 -11.13 -6.84 -8.51
CA ASN A 286 -12.09 -7.45 -7.60
C ASN A 286 -13.36 -7.79 -8.41
N VAL A 287 -13.73 -9.05 -8.43
CA VAL A 287 -14.87 -9.55 -9.20
C VAL A 287 -15.73 -10.49 -8.39
N ARG A 288 -17.02 -10.54 -8.72
CA ARG A 288 -17.98 -11.48 -8.17
C ARG A 288 -18.74 -12.20 -9.27
N ARG A 289 -19.18 -13.41 -8.97
CA ARG A 289 -20.08 -14.18 -9.80
C ARG A 289 -21.18 -14.78 -8.94
N GLU A 290 -22.43 -14.56 -9.30
CA GLU A 290 -23.58 -15.13 -8.60
C GLU A 290 -23.48 -16.67 -8.56
N GLY A 291 -23.77 -17.27 -7.40
CA GLY A 291 -23.69 -18.71 -7.18
C GLY A 291 -22.29 -19.23 -6.81
N VAL A 292 -21.24 -18.42 -6.94
CA VAL A 292 -19.88 -18.81 -6.53
C VAL A 292 -19.73 -18.72 -5.02
N ASN A 293 -19.14 -19.75 -4.43
CA ASN A 293 -18.60 -19.72 -3.08
C ASN A 293 -17.07 -19.45 -3.17
N GLY A 294 -16.63 -18.26 -2.78
CA GLY A 294 -15.23 -17.86 -2.91
C GLY A 294 -14.26 -18.75 -2.12
N LEU A 295 -14.62 -19.23 -0.93
CA LEU A 295 -13.80 -20.16 -0.14
C LEU A 295 -13.59 -21.50 -0.85
N ARG A 296 -14.66 -22.05 -1.42
CA ARG A 296 -14.60 -23.29 -2.20
C ARG A 296 -13.79 -23.08 -3.48
N LEU A 297 -13.98 -21.92 -4.15
CA LEU A 297 -13.22 -21.56 -5.35
C LEU A 297 -11.70 -21.57 -5.08
N MET A 298 -11.28 -20.98 -3.97
CA MET A 298 -9.87 -20.99 -3.54
C MET A 298 -9.37 -22.41 -3.25
N SER A 299 -10.22 -23.26 -2.69
CA SER A 299 -9.90 -24.68 -2.41
C SER A 299 -9.79 -25.52 -3.69
N ASP A 300 -10.60 -25.20 -4.71
CA ASP A 300 -10.65 -25.96 -5.95
C ASP A 300 -9.55 -25.49 -6.94
N ALA A 301 -9.17 -24.20 -6.92
CA ALA A 301 -8.10 -23.61 -7.75
C ALA A 301 -6.76 -23.50 -6.99
N ARG A 302 -6.25 -24.60 -6.42
CA ARG A 302 -5.09 -24.64 -5.49
C ARG A 302 -3.78 -24.14 -6.06
N ASP A 303 -3.61 -24.22 -7.37
CA ASP A 303 -2.38 -23.80 -8.05
C ASP A 303 -2.35 -22.30 -8.37
N VAL A 304 -3.42 -21.56 -8.00
CA VAL A 304 -3.51 -20.12 -8.17
C VAL A 304 -3.61 -19.44 -6.80
N ALA A 305 -2.66 -18.58 -6.49
CA ALA A 305 -2.70 -17.74 -5.29
C ALA A 305 -3.48 -16.47 -5.58
N PHE A 306 -4.65 -16.31 -4.97
CA PHE A 306 -5.49 -15.11 -5.01
C PHE A 306 -6.17 -14.90 -3.64
N SER A 307 -6.80 -13.77 -3.43
CA SER A 307 -7.48 -13.45 -2.18
C SER A 307 -9.00 -13.42 -2.33
N LEU A 308 -9.70 -13.65 -1.23
CA LEU A 308 -11.13 -13.32 -1.14
C LEU A 308 -11.32 -11.82 -0.97
N GLY A 309 -12.52 -11.31 -1.17
CA GLY A 309 -12.88 -9.91 -0.90
C GLY A 309 -12.62 -9.44 0.53
N SER A 310 -12.22 -10.34 1.44
CA SER A 310 -11.92 -10.07 2.85
C SER A 310 -10.47 -10.44 3.21
N ALA A 311 -9.49 -9.88 2.53
CA ALA A 311 -8.07 -10.29 2.63
C ALA A 311 -7.41 -10.08 4.01
N CYS A 312 -7.95 -9.29 4.91
CA CYS A 312 -7.34 -8.96 6.20
C CYS A 312 -7.86 -9.74 7.41
N GLY A 313 -8.70 -10.75 7.20
CA GLY A 313 -9.29 -11.53 8.28
C GLY A 313 -9.03 -13.03 8.12
N SER A 314 -7.77 -13.47 8.07
CA SER A 314 -7.43 -14.90 8.05
C SER A 314 -8.16 -15.63 9.19
N GLY A 315 -9.21 -16.37 8.85
CA GLY A 315 -9.93 -17.24 9.77
C GLY A 315 -11.18 -16.67 10.46
N SER A 316 -11.54 -15.39 10.30
CA SER A 316 -12.69 -14.81 11.05
C SER A 316 -14.06 -15.00 10.39
N GLY A 317 -14.14 -15.47 9.15
CA GLY A 317 -15.41 -15.62 8.41
C GLY A 317 -16.15 -14.30 8.14
N LYS A 318 -15.59 -13.16 8.51
CA LYS A 318 -16.19 -11.84 8.33
C LYS A 318 -16.11 -11.40 6.86
N VAL A 319 -17.20 -10.83 6.39
CA VAL A 319 -17.29 -10.21 5.06
C VAL A 319 -16.46 -8.94 5.00
N SER A 320 -15.90 -8.62 3.83
CA SER A 320 -15.15 -7.39 3.58
C SER A 320 -15.91 -6.14 4.06
N HIS A 321 -15.24 -5.32 4.86
CA HIS A 321 -15.79 -4.03 5.29
C HIS A 321 -15.87 -3.05 4.10
N VAL A 322 -14.93 -3.15 3.14
CA VAL A 322 -14.92 -2.34 1.91
C VAL A 322 -16.17 -2.62 1.08
N LEU A 323 -16.41 -3.89 0.73
CA LEU A 323 -17.58 -4.28 -0.06
C LEU A 323 -18.90 -3.92 0.66
N ARG A 324 -18.93 -4.04 1.99
CA ARG A 324 -20.08 -3.64 2.80
C ARG A 324 -20.27 -2.12 2.78
N ALA A 325 -19.22 -1.33 2.91
CA ALA A 325 -19.29 0.13 2.81
C ALA A 325 -19.80 0.60 1.45
N MET A 326 -19.53 -0.16 0.38
CA MET A 326 -20.04 0.05 -0.97
C MET A 326 -21.50 -0.41 -1.17
N GLY A 327 -22.15 -0.99 -0.15
CA GLY A 327 -23.51 -1.51 -0.26
C GLY A 327 -23.64 -2.88 -0.95
N VAL A 328 -22.52 -3.59 -1.16
CA VAL A 328 -22.54 -4.95 -1.73
C VAL A 328 -23.18 -5.90 -0.71
N SER A 329 -24.11 -6.75 -1.16
CA SER A 329 -24.77 -7.71 -0.30
C SER A 329 -23.79 -8.72 0.32
N GLU A 330 -24.14 -9.30 1.47
CA GLU A 330 -23.30 -10.31 2.10
C GLU A 330 -23.07 -11.54 1.19
N ALA A 331 -24.10 -11.94 0.45
CA ALA A 331 -24.03 -13.04 -0.51
C ALA A 331 -23.03 -12.72 -1.65
N ASP A 332 -23.15 -11.54 -2.25
CA ASP A 332 -22.24 -11.06 -3.31
C ASP A 332 -20.80 -10.88 -2.81
N ALA A 333 -20.64 -10.37 -1.59
CA ALA A 333 -19.30 -10.21 -1.01
C ALA A 333 -18.63 -11.56 -0.72
N ARG A 334 -19.40 -12.62 -0.36
CA ARG A 334 -18.89 -13.99 -0.24
C ARG A 334 -18.58 -14.65 -1.58
N ALA A 335 -19.23 -14.19 -2.66
CA ALA A 335 -18.98 -14.60 -4.04
C ALA A 335 -17.88 -13.79 -4.72
N SER A 336 -17.28 -12.83 -4.00
CA SER A 336 -16.23 -11.95 -4.52
C SER A 336 -14.83 -12.53 -4.28
N ILE A 337 -13.97 -12.36 -5.28
CA ILE A 337 -12.53 -12.65 -5.21
C ILE A 337 -11.73 -11.42 -5.64
N ARG A 338 -10.51 -11.30 -5.13
CA ARG A 338 -9.55 -10.29 -5.55
C ARG A 338 -8.38 -10.95 -6.25
N LEU A 339 -8.07 -10.48 -7.44
CA LEU A 339 -6.94 -10.84 -8.27
C LEU A 339 -5.98 -9.66 -8.36
N GLY A 340 -4.69 -9.93 -8.39
CA GLY A 340 -3.69 -8.89 -8.49
C GLY A 340 -2.45 -9.34 -9.23
N TRP A 341 -1.96 -8.49 -10.11
CA TRP A 341 -0.80 -8.72 -10.95
C TRP A 341 0.09 -7.48 -11.07
N GLY A 342 1.23 -7.63 -11.70
CA GLY A 342 2.17 -6.55 -11.92
C GLY A 342 3.35 -6.98 -12.75
N ARG A 343 4.47 -6.28 -12.62
CA ARG A 343 5.71 -6.37 -13.41
C ARG A 343 6.12 -7.79 -13.83
N TYR A 344 6.04 -8.75 -12.94
CA TYR A 344 6.56 -10.11 -13.18
C TYR A 344 5.46 -11.12 -13.55
N THR A 345 4.21 -10.69 -13.66
CA THR A 345 3.13 -11.57 -14.13
C THR A 345 3.14 -11.62 -15.64
N THR A 346 3.25 -12.80 -16.22
CA THR A 346 3.16 -12.98 -17.68
C THR A 346 1.71 -13.13 -18.14
N GLU A 347 1.43 -12.83 -19.41
CA GLU A 347 0.11 -13.09 -20.00
C GLU A 347 -0.26 -14.58 -19.95
N ALA A 348 0.72 -15.48 -20.12
CA ALA A 348 0.51 -16.91 -20.04
C ALA A 348 0.05 -17.35 -18.64
N GLU A 349 0.74 -16.88 -17.59
CA GLU A 349 0.35 -17.15 -16.20
C GLU A 349 -1.03 -16.59 -15.88
N LEU A 350 -1.35 -15.37 -16.36
CA LEU A 350 -2.67 -14.78 -16.14
C LEU A 350 -3.76 -15.61 -16.85
N ARG A 351 -3.56 -16.01 -18.09
CA ARG A 351 -4.49 -16.87 -18.84
C ARG A 351 -4.72 -18.20 -18.15
N GLU A 352 -3.66 -18.87 -17.75
CA GLU A 352 -3.71 -20.15 -17.04
C GLU A 352 -4.44 -20.01 -15.71
N GLY A 353 -4.10 -19.00 -14.91
CA GLY A 353 -4.72 -18.73 -13.61
C GLY A 353 -6.22 -18.42 -13.72
N LEU A 354 -6.61 -17.56 -14.68
CA LEU A 354 -8.01 -17.25 -14.91
C LEU A 354 -8.81 -18.44 -15.45
N THR A 355 -8.19 -19.29 -16.28
CA THR A 355 -8.81 -20.54 -16.76
C THR A 355 -9.08 -21.47 -15.59
N ALA A 356 -8.10 -21.69 -14.71
CA ALA A 356 -8.27 -22.52 -13.51
C ALA A 356 -9.39 -22.01 -12.58
N ILE A 357 -9.49 -20.70 -12.40
CA ILE A 357 -10.57 -20.05 -11.62
C ILE A 357 -11.93 -20.29 -12.26
N LYS A 358 -12.05 -20.14 -13.59
CA LYS A 358 -13.31 -20.40 -14.33
C LYS A 358 -13.72 -21.88 -14.24
N ASP A 359 -12.77 -22.79 -14.41
CA ASP A 359 -13.04 -24.22 -14.31
C ASP A 359 -13.48 -24.62 -12.89
N ALA A 360 -12.85 -24.05 -11.86
CA ALA A 360 -13.27 -24.23 -10.47
C ALA A 360 -14.71 -23.65 -10.20
N ALA A 361 -15.07 -22.54 -10.85
CA ALA A 361 -16.43 -21.99 -10.77
C ALA A 361 -17.45 -22.92 -11.44
N ARG A 362 -17.11 -23.51 -12.60
CA ARG A 362 -17.96 -24.51 -13.28
C ARG A 362 -18.21 -25.75 -12.44
N LEU A 363 -17.22 -26.21 -11.65
CA LEU A 363 -17.40 -27.32 -10.71
C LEU A 363 -18.41 -27.00 -9.59
N GLN A 364 -18.74 -25.73 -9.39
CA GLN A 364 -19.80 -25.28 -8.48
C GLN A 364 -21.16 -25.15 -9.18
N GLY A 365 -21.26 -25.49 -10.46
CA GLY A 365 -22.49 -25.36 -11.25
C GLY A 365 -22.71 -23.95 -11.81
N VAL A 366 -21.68 -23.10 -11.82
CA VAL A 366 -21.71 -21.73 -12.37
C VAL A 366 -21.04 -21.74 -13.72
N ASN A 367 -21.84 -21.57 -14.80
CA ASN A 367 -21.36 -21.58 -16.20
C ASN A 367 -20.89 -20.20 -16.64
#